data_c35d1b3d05263570a47b558eaf1c3c1c
#
_entry.id   c35d1b3d05263570a47b558eaf1c3c1c
#
_cell.length_a   1.000
_cell.length_b   1.000
_cell.length_c   1.000
_cell.angle_alpha   90.00
_cell.angle_beta   90.00
_cell.angle_gamma   90.00
#
_symmetry.space_group_name_H-M   'P 1'
#
loop_
_entity.id
_entity.type
_entity.pdbx_description
1 polymer ?
#
loop_
_entity_poly.entity_id
_entity_poly.type
_entity_poly.pdbx_seq_one_letter_code
_entity_poly.pdbx_strand_id
1 'polypeptide(L)'
;MTEPPAVAFVELDLADLVAWLPPPLGSRPVLVAVNGPSSSGKSSFSERLAAALPRAAVVHTDDLAWHHGVLSWDGLLVAHVLPPVRAGRAVRYRPPAWEQRDRPGAVEVPAGLTHLLVEGVGVGRASLHDEFDVRLWVQTPRAVRQARDEVRVAAGEISPAGYAGWMAEEEAHLESDRPWERADAVVDGTYGAGSGRVRAVLRPSA
;
A
#
# COMPACT_ATOMS: atom_id res chain seq x y z
N MET A 1 -2.60 -11.06 -19.74
CA MET A 1 -2.52 -10.44 -18.40
C MET A 1 -2.02 -11.46 -17.40
N THR A 2 -0.92 -11.16 -16.74
CA THR A 2 -0.28 -12.06 -15.77
C THR A 2 -0.93 -11.85 -14.41
N GLU A 3 -1.66 -12.84 -13.90
CA GLU A 3 -2.11 -12.84 -12.50
C GLU A 3 -1.04 -13.49 -11.60
N PRO A 4 -0.93 -13.06 -10.35
CA PRO A 4 -0.10 -13.75 -9.38
C PRO A 4 -0.54 -15.20 -9.26
N PRO A 5 0.39 -16.15 -9.06
CA PRO A 5 0.01 -17.55 -8.85
C PRO A 5 -0.90 -17.69 -7.64
N ALA A 6 -1.80 -18.67 -7.69
CA ALA A 6 -2.62 -19.02 -6.55
C ALA A 6 -1.71 -19.46 -5.38
N VAL A 7 -2.01 -18.98 -4.18
CA VAL A 7 -1.30 -19.34 -2.96
C VAL A 7 -2.24 -20.04 -1.97
N ALA A 8 -1.71 -20.98 -1.21
CA ALA A 8 -2.44 -21.62 -0.13
C ALA A 8 -2.34 -20.72 1.12
N PHE A 9 -3.32 -19.89 1.35
CA PHE A 9 -3.38 -19.03 2.51
C PHE A 9 -3.57 -19.82 3.80
N VAL A 10 -2.85 -19.41 4.83
CA VAL A 10 -3.04 -19.87 6.22
C VAL A 10 -3.78 -18.78 6.99
N GLU A 11 -4.74 -19.18 7.81
CA GLU A 11 -5.46 -18.28 8.70
C GLU A 11 -4.62 -18.01 9.96
N LEU A 12 -4.40 -16.73 10.26
CA LEU A 12 -3.58 -16.23 11.37
C LEU A 12 -4.37 -15.20 12.17
N ASP A 13 -4.05 -15.02 13.43
CA ASP A 13 -4.46 -13.82 14.14
C ASP A 13 -3.66 -12.62 13.64
N LEU A 14 -4.27 -11.45 13.59
CA LEU A 14 -3.58 -10.22 13.17
C LEU A 14 -2.38 -9.92 14.08
N ALA A 15 -2.45 -10.32 15.35
CA ALA A 15 -1.35 -10.22 16.30
C ALA A 15 -0.13 -11.07 15.89
N ASP A 16 -0.34 -12.22 15.26
CA ASP A 16 0.77 -13.06 14.76
C ASP A 16 1.48 -12.40 13.58
N LEU A 17 0.71 -11.74 12.69
CA LEU A 17 1.28 -10.94 11.61
C LEU A 17 2.06 -9.74 12.16
N VAL A 18 1.55 -9.08 13.19
CA VAL A 18 2.26 -7.98 13.88
C VAL A 18 3.56 -8.49 14.51
N ALA A 19 3.54 -9.65 15.16
CA ALA A 19 4.73 -10.26 15.77
C ALA A 19 5.77 -10.72 14.73
N TRP A 20 5.34 -11.02 13.51
CA TRP A 20 6.21 -11.37 12.39
C TRP A 20 6.96 -10.16 11.81
N LEU A 21 6.40 -8.94 11.91
CA LEU A 21 7.09 -7.74 11.44
C LEU A 21 8.38 -7.53 12.26
N PRO A 22 9.46 -7.03 11.64
CA PRO A 22 10.68 -6.71 12.38
C PRO A 22 10.41 -5.60 13.42
N PRO A 23 11.12 -5.61 14.55
CA PRO A 23 11.03 -4.53 15.53
C PRO A 23 11.69 -3.26 14.99
N PRO A 24 11.23 -2.06 15.43
CA PRO A 24 11.88 -0.80 15.07
C PRO A 24 13.30 -0.73 15.61
N LEU A 25 14.20 -0.09 14.85
CA LEU A 25 15.61 0.09 15.22
C LEU A 25 15.81 1.47 15.88
N GLY A 26 15.80 1.53 17.19
CA GLY A 26 15.92 2.78 17.93
C GLY A 26 14.75 3.71 17.64
N SER A 27 15.02 4.92 17.12
CA SER A 27 13.99 5.89 16.73
C SER A 27 13.55 5.76 15.27
N ARG A 28 14.19 4.90 14.47
CA ARG A 28 13.83 4.66 13.08
C ARG A 28 12.63 3.72 13.01
N PRO A 29 11.49 4.14 12.46
CA PRO A 29 10.35 3.26 12.29
C PRO A 29 10.63 2.21 11.21
N VAL A 30 9.92 1.09 11.29
CA VAL A 30 9.84 0.10 10.22
C VAL A 30 8.98 0.66 9.09
N LEU A 31 9.49 0.62 7.86
CA LEU A 31 8.80 1.05 6.66
C LEU A 31 8.17 -0.16 5.97
N VAL A 32 6.85 -0.20 5.90
CA VAL A 32 6.09 -1.31 5.33
C VAL A 32 5.41 -0.86 4.03
N ALA A 33 5.77 -1.47 2.91
CA ALA A 33 5.03 -1.31 1.66
C ALA A 33 3.82 -2.27 1.63
N VAL A 34 2.62 -1.74 1.44
CA VAL A 34 1.40 -2.54 1.25
C VAL A 34 0.95 -2.37 -0.20
N ASN A 35 1.38 -3.29 -1.05
CA ASN A 35 1.14 -3.26 -2.49
C ASN A 35 0.02 -4.22 -2.89
N GLY A 36 -0.53 -3.99 -4.04
CA GLY A 36 -1.57 -4.81 -4.65
C GLY A 36 -2.33 -4.03 -5.71
N PRO A 37 -3.08 -4.68 -6.57
CA PRO A 37 -3.83 -4.00 -7.62
C PRO A 37 -4.99 -3.17 -7.03
N SER A 38 -5.58 -2.31 -7.86
CA SER A 38 -6.78 -1.56 -7.51
C SER A 38 -7.87 -2.48 -6.96
N SER A 39 -8.62 -1.97 -5.99
CA SER A 39 -9.73 -2.69 -5.33
C SER A 39 -9.35 -4.04 -4.70
N SER A 40 -8.05 -4.28 -4.45
CA SER A 40 -7.61 -5.50 -3.76
C SER A 40 -7.89 -5.51 -2.25
N GLY A 41 -8.29 -4.39 -1.64
CA GLY A 41 -8.51 -4.28 -0.19
C GLY A 41 -7.30 -3.79 0.60
N LYS A 42 -6.27 -3.26 -0.08
CA LYS A 42 -5.05 -2.71 0.55
C LYS A 42 -5.34 -1.71 1.66
N SER A 43 -6.16 -0.69 1.37
CA SER A 43 -6.44 0.40 2.32
C SER A 43 -7.08 -0.14 3.60
N SER A 44 -8.14 -0.94 3.49
CA SER A 44 -8.79 -1.56 4.65
C SER A 44 -7.85 -2.49 5.43
N PHE A 45 -6.99 -3.22 4.75
CA PHE A 45 -5.96 -4.05 5.40
C PHE A 45 -4.92 -3.18 6.11
N SER A 46 -4.42 -2.11 5.49
CA SER A 46 -3.44 -1.20 6.06
C SER A 46 -3.96 -0.49 7.30
N GLU A 47 -5.21 -0.03 7.27
CA GLU A 47 -5.86 0.59 8.44
C GLU A 47 -5.96 -0.39 9.62
N ARG A 48 -6.38 -1.63 9.34
CA ARG A 48 -6.46 -2.69 10.37
C ARG A 48 -5.07 -3.02 10.95
N LEU A 49 -4.07 -3.17 10.10
CA LEU A 49 -2.70 -3.46 10.54
C LEU A 49 -2.13 -2.29 11.35
N ALA A 50 -2.34 -1.05 10.90
CA ALA A 50 -1.91 0.15 11.63
C ALA A 50 -2.59 0.25 13.01
N ALA A 51 -3.88 -0.06 13.09
CA ALA A 51 -4.63 -0.05 14.36
C ALA A 51 -4.13 -1.13 15.34
N ALA A 52 -3.56 -2.23 14.87
CA ALA A 52 -2.97 -3.28 15.71
C ALA A 52 -1.53 -2.98 16.15
N LEU A 53 -0.88 -1.97 15.57
CA LEU A 53 0.48 -1.55 15.90
C LEU A 53 0.48 -0.42 16.93
N PRO A 54 1.48 -0.34 17.84
CA PRO A 54 1.45 0.63 18.95
C PRO A 54 1.42 2.10 18.52
N ARG A 55 2.18 2.46 17.51
CA ARG A 55 2.31 3.83 16.97
C ARG A 55 2.60 3.73 15.49
N ALA A 56 1.56 3.58 14.70
CA ALA A 56 1.66 3.47 13.25
C ALA A 56 0.87 4.57 12.56
N ALA A 57 1.27 4.88 11.33
CA ALA A 57 0.52 5.73 10.42
C ALA A 57 0.45 5.07 9.04
N VAL A 58 -0.53 5.47 8.26
CA VAL A 58 -0.69 5.05 6.86
C VAL A 58 -0.52 6.26 5.96
N VAL A 59 0.27 6.11 4.91
CA VAL A 59 0.36 7.05 3.79
C VAL A 59 -0.23 6.37 2.56
N HIS A 60 -1.24 7.00 1.98
CA HIS A 60 -1.87 6.55 0.75
C HIS A 60 -1.12 7.14 -0.45
N THR A 61 -0.63 6.29 -1.35
CA THR A 61 0.06 6.78 -2.54
C THR A 61 -0.86 7.55 -3.47
N ASP A 62 -2.17 7.32 -3.41
CA ASP A 62 -3.18 8.06 -4.15
C ASP A 62 -3.18 9.56 -3.82
N ASP A 63 -2.79 9.93 -2.59
CA ASP A 63 -2.61 11.33 -2.20
C ASP A 63 -1.40 11.97 -2.90
N LEU A 64 -0.33 11.22 -3.09
CA LEU A 64 0.85 11.67 -3.84
C LEU A 64 0.61 11.62 -5.35
N ALA A 65 -0.12 10.59 -5.82
CA ALA A 65 -0.46 10.38 -7.23
C ALA A 65 -1.55 11.33 -7.74
N TRP A 66 -2.23 12.06 -6.85
CA TRP A 66 -3.35 12.90 -7.22
C TRP A 66 -2.95 13.92 -8.29
N HIS A 67 -3.57 13.82 -9.47
CA HIS A 67 -3.20 14.57 -10.71
C HIS A 67 -1.76 14.33 -11.21
N HIS A 68 -1.17 13.20 -10.86
CA HIS A 68 0.03 12.64 -11.48
C HIS A 68 -0.33 11.35 -12.22
N GLY A 69 0.60 10.80 -13.00
CA GLY A 69 0.43 9.45 -13.55
C GLY A 69 0.40 8.39 -12.45
N VAL A 70 -0.27 7.29 -12.71
CA VAL A 70 -0.51 6.17 -11.75
C VAL A 70 0.75 5.77 -10.98
N LEU A 71 1.91 5.83 -11.62
CA LEU A 71 3.20 5.39 -11.08
C LEU A 71 4.25 6.51 -10.99
N SER A 72 3.86 7.79 -11.17
CA SER A 72 4.83 8.91 -11.22
C SER A 72 5.00 9.64 -9.88
N TRP A 73 4.51 9.09 -8.78
CA TRP A 73 4.52 9.68 -7.44
C TRP A 73 5.71 9.30 -6.58
N ASP A 74 6.49 8.30 -6.95
CA ASP A 74 7.58 7.73 -6.15
C ASP A 74 8.65 8.75 -5.77
N GLY A 75 9.04 9.64 -6.69
CA GLY A 75 9.95 10.73 -6.41
C GLY A 75 9.48 11.64 -5.26
N LEU A 76 8.17 11.90 -5.16
CA LEU A 76 7.60 12.70 -4.06
C LEU A 76 7.70 11.97 -2.72
N LEU A 77 7.43 10.67 -2.70
CA LEU A 77 7.56 9.85 -1.51
C LEU A 77 9.00 9.81 -1.01
N VAL A 78 9.95 9.47 -1.91
CA VAL A 78 11.37 9.28 -1.59
C VAL A 78 12.04 10.60 -1.18
N ALA A 79 11.66 11.72 -1.80
CA ALA A 79 12.29 13.01 -1.49
C ALA A 79 11.68 13.70 -0.25
N HIS A 80 10.38 13.58 -0.01
CA HIS A 80 9.70 14.45 0.94
C HIS A 80 9.08 13.72 2.14
N VAL A 81 8.78 12.43 2.03
CA VAL A 81 8.12 11.67 3.10
C VAL A 81 9.09 10.73 3.82
N LEU A 82 9.81 9.88 3.11
CA LEU A 82 10.64 8.85 3.74
C LEU A 82 11.82 9.41 4.54
N PRO A 83 12.59 10.43 4.10
CA PRO A 83 13.77 10.90 4.83
C PRO A 83 13.45 11.47 6.23
N PRO A 84 12.47 12.37 6.41
CA PRO A 84 12.11 12.82 7.76
C PRO A 84 11.55 11.70 8.63
N VAL A 85 10.76 10.77 8.08
CA VAL A 85 10.23 9.61 8.83
C VAL A 85 11.36 8.70 9.31
N ARG A 86 12.34 8.38 8.45
CA ARG A 86 13.53 7.61 8.83
C ARG A 86 14.33 8.26 9.96
N ALA A 87 14.30 9.58 10.03
CA ALA A 87 14.91 10.36 11.11
C ALA A 87 14.01 10.52 12.36
N GLY A 88 12.86 9.80 12.43
CA GLY A 88 11.91 9.87 13.53
C GLY A 88 11.14 11.19 13.63
N ARG A 89 11.18 12.03 12.58
CA ARG A 89 10.56 13.35 12.53
C ARG A 89 9.17 13.30 11.91
N ALA A 90 8.32 14.25 12.28
CA ALA A 90 7.02 14.45 11.64
C ALA A 90 7.17 14.92 10.18
N VAL A 91 6.16 14.58 9.37
CA VAL A 91 5.99 15.10 8.00
C VAL A 91 4.72 15.92 7.94
N ARG A 92 4.80 17.04 7.24
CA ARG A 92 3.65 17.78 6.73
C ARG A 92 4.02 18.27 5.33
N TYR A 93 3.60 17.51 4.33
CA TYR A 93 3.98 17.72 2.94
C TYR A 93 2.75 17.99 2.07
N ARG A 94 2.80 19.04 1.27
CA ARG A 94 1.81 19.33 0.25
C ARG A 94 2.40 19.02 -1.12
N PRO A 95 1.91 17.99 -1.82
CA PRO A 95 2.32 17.72 -3.20
C PRO A 95 2.05 18.91 -4.12
N PRO A 96 2.87 19.17 -5.15
CA PRO A 96 2.69 20.32 -6.05
C PRO A 96 1.31 20.40 -6.69
N ALA A 97 0.70 19.26 -7.03
CA ALA A 97 -0.65 19.23 -7.58
C ALA A 97 -1.71 19.72 -6.59
N TRP A 98 -1.52 19.49 -5.28
CA TRP A 98 -2.42 20.01 -4.25
C TRP A 98 -2.34 21.53 -4.14
N GLU A 99 -1.13 22.09 -4.24
CA GLU A 99 -0.93 23.56 -4.24
C GLU A 99 -1.52 24.21 -5.47
N GLN A 100 -1.24 23.67 -6.66
CA GLN A 100 -1.72 24.19 -7.94
C GLN A 100 -3.24 24.17 -8.08
N ARG A 101 -3.94 23.29 -7.34
CA ARG A 101 -5.39 23.06 -7.45
C ARG A 101 -6.15 23.36 -6.17
N ASP A 102 -5.51 24.07 -5.24
CA ASP A 102 -6.10 24.47 -3.95
C ASP A 102 -6.74 23.32 -3.16
N ARG A 103 -6.23 22.07 -3.32
CA ARG A 103 -6.68 20.95 -2.49
C ARG A 103 -6.27 21.22 -1.03
N PRO A 104 -7.23 21.23 -0.08
CA PRO A 104 -6.92 21.48 1.33
C PRO A 104 -6.17 20.32 1.97
N GLY A 105 -5.49 20.60 3.10
CA GLY A 105 -4.77 19.58 3.89
C GLY A 105 -3.32 19.38 3.43
N ALA A 106 -2.74 18.29 3.87
CA ALA A 106 -1.38 17.85 3.55
C ALA A 106 -1.26 16.34 3.78
N VAL A 107 -0.24 15.71 3.25
CA VAL A 107 0.21 14.39 3.68
C VAL A 107 0.89 14.57 5.03
N GLU A 108 0.32 14.00 6.09
CA GLU A 108 0.78 14.20 7.45
C GLU A 108 1.22 12.87 8.06
N VAL A 109 2.40 12.85 8.67
CA VAL A 109 2.92 11.70 9.42
C VAL A 109 3.43 12.22 10.77
N PRO A 110 2.94 11.70 11.90
CA PRO A 110 3.41 12.12 13.22
C PRO A 110 4.85 11.67 13.48
N ALA A 111 5.55 12.36 14.37
CA ALA A 111 6.86 11.94 14.84
C ALA A 111 6.76 10.74 15.80
N GLY A 112 7.88 10.02 15.96
CA GLY A 112 8.01 8.95 16.95
C GLY A 112 7.20 7.69 16.68
N LEU A 113 6.90 7.42 15.42
CA LEU A 113 6.26 6.17 15.00
C LEU A 113 7.15 4.95 15.25
N THR A 114 6.52 3.81 15.45
CA THR A 114 7.17 2.49 15.35
C THR A 114 7.10 1.91 13.94
N HIS A 115 6.02 2.22 13.21
CA HIS A 115 5.80 1.73 11.84
C HIS A 115 5.18 2.82 10.97
N LEU A 116 5.64 2.92 9.73
CA LEU A 116 4.95 3.63 8.67
C LEU A 116 4.52 2.62 7.61
N LEU A 117 3.23 2.53 7.35
CA LEU A 117 2.68 1.80 6.23
C LEU A 117 2.51 2.76 5.06
N VAL A 118 3.08 2.42 3.92
CA VAL A 118 2.79 3.14 2.66
C VAL A 118 2.00 2.18 1.78
N GLU A 119 0.75 2.54 1.45
CA GLU A 119 -0.12 1.69 0.69
C GLU A 119 -0.48 2.28 -0.66
N GLY A 120 -0.55 1.43 -1.67
CA GLY A 120 -1.03 1.81 -2.99
C GLY A 120 -0.49 0.94 -4.11
N VAL A 121 -1.00 1.20 -5.32
CA VAL A 121 -0.52 0.52 -6.53
C VAL A 121 0.91 0.94 -6.82
N GLY A 122 1.78 -0.05 -7.03
CA GLY A 122 3.18 0.17 -7.41
C GLY A 122 4.12 0.55 -6.27
N VAL A 123 3.68 0.59 -4.99
CA VAL A 123 4.60 0.85 -3.87
C VAL A 123 5.64 -0.27 -3.69
N GLY A 124 5.33 -1.50 -4.09
CA GLY A 124 6.25 -2.65 -4.07
C GLY A 124 7.04 -2.86 -5.36
N ARG A 125 7.13 -1.84 -6.23
CA ARG A 125 7.90 -1.93 -7.48
C ARG A 125 9.40 -2.09 -7.23
N ALA A 126 10.12 -2.65 -8.22
CA ALA A 126 11.54 -2.92 -8.10
C ALA A 126 12.37 -1.69 -7.75
N SER A 127 12.05 -0.52 -8.31
CA SER A 127 12.77 0.74 -8.04
C SER A 127 12.62 1.28 -6.61
N LEU A 128 11.64 0.80 -5.85
CA LEU A 128 11.42 1.15 -4.45
C LEU A 128 11.79 0.02 -3.48
N HIS A 129 12.39 -1.07 -3.97
CA HIS A 129 12.67 -2.25 -3.15
C HIS A 129 13.45 -1.93 -1.88
N ASP A 130 14.52 -1.14 -2.01
CA ASP A 130 15.43 -0.80 -0.91
C ASP A 130 14.89 0.31 0.01
N GLU A 131 13.75 0.89 -0.36
CA GLU A 131 13.10 1.93 0.45
C GLU A 131 12.28 1.36 1.61
N PHE A 132 11.95 0.07 1.58
CA PHE A 132 11.08 -0.58 2.55
C PHE A 132 11.73 -1.76 3.24
N ASP A 133 11.49 -1.87 4.55
CA ASP A 133 11.97 -2.99 5.37
C ASP A 133 11.11 -4.24 5.14
N VAL A 134 9.82 -4.06 4.84
CA VAL A 134 8.85 -5.15 4.60
C VAL A 134 7.95 -4.81 3.42
N ARG A 135 7.68 -5.78 2.56
CA ARG A 135 6.81 -5.68 1.39
C ARG A 135 5.68 -6.69 1.49
N LEU A 136 4.46 -6.19 1.61
CA LEU A 136 3.25 -6.99 1.66
C LEU A 136 2.51 -6.88 0.32
N TRP A 137 2.08 -8.00 -0.22
CA TRP A 137 1.23 -8.07 -1.40
C TRP A 137 -0.19 -8.46 -1.01
N VAL A 138 -1.16 -7.59 -1.28
CA VAL A 138 -2.58 -7.89 -1.06
C VAL A 138 -3.16 -8.48 -2.34
N GLN A 139 -3.42 -9.77 -2.30
CA GLN A 139 -3.94 -10.54 -3.43
C GLN A 139 -5.45 -10.70 -3.35
N THR A 140 -6.12 -10.36 -4.43
CA THR A 140 -7.57 -10.53 -4.59
C THR A 140 -7.87 -10.98 -6.02
N PRO A 141 -8.69 -12.01 -6.22
CA PRO A 141 -9.06 -12.46 -7.55
C PRO A 141 -9.62 -11.33 -8.41
N ARG A 142 -9.24 -11.31 -9.69
CA ARG A 142 -9.63 -10.23 -10.61
C ARG A 142 -11.14 -10.01 -10.65
N ALA A 143 -11.94 -11.08 -10.72
CA ALA A 143 -13.39 -10.97 -10.78
C ALA A 143 -13.97 -10.21 -9.56
N VAL A 144 -13.39 -10.43 -8.36
CA VAL A 144 -13.80 -9.73 -7.14
C VAL A 144 -13.41 -8.25 -7.21
N ARG A 145 -12.22 -7.94 -7.71
CA ARG A 145 -11.75 -6.55 -7.88
C ARG A 145 -12.61 -5.80 -8.90
N GLN A 146 -12.89 -6.43 -10.04
CA GLN A 146 -13.75 -5.85 -11.08
C GLN A 146 -15.16 -5.55 -10.55
N ALA A 147 -15.77 -6.46 -9.80
CA ALA A 147 -17.08 -6.21 -9.20
C ALA A 147 -17.05 -5.03 -8.20
N ARG A 148 -15.97 -4.86 -7.44
CA ARG A 148 -15.78 -3.70 -6.56
C ARG A 148 -15.62 -2.40 -7.36
N ASP A 149 -14.85 -2.43 -8.44
CA ASP A 149 -14.65 -1.28 -9.32
C ASP A 149 -15.94 -0.87 -10.02
N GLU A 150 -16.75 -1.81 -10.49
CA GLU A 150 -18.06 -1.54 -11.09
C GLU A 150 -18.99 -0.79 -10.13
N VAL A 151 -18.99 -1.18 -8.85
CA VAL A 151 -19.74 -0.47 -7.80
C VAL A 151 -19.24 0.98 -7.66
N ARG A 152 -17.94 1.21 -7.63
CA ARG A 152 -17.33 2.55 -7.51
C ARG A 152 -17.59 3.42 -8.72
N VAL A 153 -17.55 2.85 -9.93
CA VAL A 153 -17.92 3.54 -11.17
C VAL A 153 -19.40 3.91 -11.15
N ALA A 154 -20.28 2.97 -10.75
CA ALA A 154 -21.71 3.23 -10.65
C ALA A 154 -22.06 4.30 -9.60
N ALA A 155 -21.28 4.37 -8.51
CA ALA A 155 -21.40 5.43 -7.48
C ALA A 155 -20.83 6.78 -7.94
N GLY A 156 -20.17 6.87 -9.09
CA GLY A 156 -19.55 8.08 -9.61
C GLY A 156 -18.22 8.46 -8.92
N GLU A 157 -17.64 7.56 -8.15
CA GLU A 157 -16.34 7.78 -7.49
C GLU A 157 -15.20 7.80 -8.50
N ILE A 158 -15.33 7.07 -9.60
CA ILE A 158 -14.37 6.96 -10.69
C ILE A 158 -15.10 7.14 -12.01
N SER A 159 -14.60 8.01 -12.89
CA SER A 159 -15.16 8.11 -14.24
C SER A 159 -14.80 6.87 -15.08
N PRO A 160 -15.68 6.40 -15.98
CA PRO A 160 -15.36 5.24 -16.84
C PRO A 160 -14.08 5.40 -17.66
N ALA A 161 -13.82 6.61 -18.18
CA ALA A 161 -12.60 6.90 -18.94
C ALA A 161 -11.35 6.90 -18.05
N GLY A 162 -11.44 7.49 -16.86
CA GLY A 162 -10.36 7.46 -15.86
C GLY A 162 -10.05 6.03 -15.41
N TYR A 163 -11.07 5.21 -15.19
CA TYR A 163 -10.92 3.80 -14.85
C TYR A 163 -10.16 3.03 -15.95
N ALA A 164 -10.56 3.18 -17.21
CA ALA A 164 -9.92 2.48 -18.32
C ALA A 164 -8.44 2.86 -18.46
N GLY A 165 -8.11 4.15 -18.35
CA GLY A 165 -6.71 4.63 -18.38
C GLY A 165 -5.88 4.08 -17.23
N TRP A 166 -6.42 4.15 -16.01
CA TRP A 166 -5.78 3.60 -14.82
C TRP A 166 -5.49 2.11 -14.97
N MET A 167 -6.48 1.33 -15.38
CA MET A 167 -6.33 -0.12 -15.53
C MET A 167 -5.27 -0.50 -16.55
N ALA A 168 -5.17 0.25 -17.66
CA ALA A 168 -4.15 -0.01 -18.69
C ALA A 168 -2.73 0.19 -18.14
N GLU A 169 -2.48 1.25 -17.38
CA GLU A 169 -1.17 1.51 -16.74
C GLU A 169 -0.87 0.49 -15.64
N GLU A 170 -1.86 0.15 -14.81
CA GLU A 170 -1.71 -0.87 -13.76
C GLU A 170 -1.38 -2.24 -14.34
N GLU A 171 -2.11 -2.67 -15.39
CA GLU A 171 -1.89 -3.97 -16.04
C GLU A 171 -0.49 -4.05 -16.65
N ALA A 172 -0.05 -3.01 -17.37
CA ALA A 172 1.29 -2.95 -17.93
C ALA A 172 2.38 -3.02 -16.85
N HIS A 173 2.18 -2.33 -15.72
CA HIS A 173 3.08 -2.39 -14.59
C HIS A 173 3.13 -3.80 -13.98
N LEU A 174 1.99 -4.40 -13.70
CA LEU A 174 1.92 -5.73 -13.09
C LEU A 174 2.54 -6.81 -13.98
N GLU A 175 2.42 -6.68 -15.30
CA GLU A 175 3.01 -7.61 -16.26
C GLU A 175 4.55 -7.49 -16.31
N SER A 176 5.06 -6.26 -16.30
CA SER A 176 6.49 -6.00 -16.42
C SER A 176 7.27 -6.15 -15.12
N ASP A 177 6.70 -5.69 -13.99
CA ASP A 177 7.40 -5.61 -12.70
C ASP A 177 7.15 -6.82 -11.79
N ARG A 178 5.98 -7.46 -11.87
CA ARG A 178 5.60 -8.64 -11.08
C ARG A 178 5.89 -8.50 -9.57
N PRO A 179 5.39 -7.47 -8.90
CA PRO A 179 5.82 -7.10 -7.56
C PRO A 179 5.52 -8.16 -6.48
N TRP A 180 4.58 -9.07 -6.72
CA TRP A 180 4.28 -10.20 -5.82
C TRP A 180 5.44 -11.19 -5.69
N GLU A 181 6.39 -11.22 -6.63
CA GLU A 181 7.55 -12.11 -6.55
C GLU A 181 8.55 -11.68 -5.48
N ARG A 182 8.59 -10.38 -5.18
CA ARG A 182 9.47 -9.76 -4.19
C ARG A 182 8.77 -9.49 -2.85
N ALA A 183 7.49 -9.82 -2.71
CA ALA A 183 6.77 -9.61 -1.47
C ALA A 183 7.27 -10.56 -0.38
N ASP A 184 7.46 -10.04 0.83
CA ASP A 184 7.84 -10.83 2.01
C ASP A 184 6.64 -11.59 2.57
N ALA A 185 5.41 -11.09 2.34
CA ALA A 185 4.19 -11.83 2.61
C ALA A 185 3.10 -11.52 1.57
N VAL A 186 2.22 -12.51 1.36
CA VAL A 186 1.02 -12.36 0.52
C VAL A 186 -0.20 -12.47 1.43
N VAL A 187 -1.08 -11.47 1.37
CA VAL A 187 -2.28 -11.35 2.20
C VAL A 187 -3.54 -11.50 1.34
N ASP A 188 -4.51 -12.26 1.81
CA ASP A 188 -5.82 -12.41 1.16
C ASP A 188 -6.67 -11.14 1.35
N GLY A 189 -6.85 -10.36 0.29
CA GLY A 189 -7.65 -9.13 0.30
C GLY A 189 -9.16 -9.36 0.28
N THR A 190 -9.62 -10.61 0.30
CA THR A 190 -11.03 -10.96 0.40
C THR A 190 -11.45 -11.34 1.81
N TYR A 191 -10.49 -11.51 2.73
CA TYR A 191 -10.70 -12.07 4.05
C TYR A 191 -10.56 -11.06 5.18
N GLY A 192 -11.40 -11.19 6.20
CA GLY A 192 -11.19 -10.60 7.50
C GLY A 192 -11.61 -9.15 7.67
N ALA A 193 -12.41 -8.59 6.75
CA ALA A 193 -13.02 -7.29 7.00
C ALA A 193 -13.80 -7.31 8.34
N GLY A 194 -13.35 -6.49 9.30
CA GLY A 194 -13.97 -6.39 10.62
C GLY A 194 -13.59 -7.49 11.64
N SER A 195 -12.70 -8.41 11.31
CA SER A 195 -12.19 -9.44 12.24
C SER A 195 -10.76 -9.16 12.68
N GLY A 196 -10.35 -9.69 13.84
CA GLY A 196 -8.96 -9.71 14.30
C GLY A 196 -8.08 -10.73 13.57
N ARG A 197 -8.53 -11.29 12.46
CA ARG A 197 -7.86 -12.38 11.73
C ARG A 197 -7.49 -11.97 10.31
N VAL A 198 -6.46 -12.62 9.76
CA VAL A 198 -5.99 -12.47 8.38
C VAL A 198 -5.76 -13.86 7.78
N ARG A 199 -5.78 -13.94 6.46
CA ARG A 199 -5.21 -15.07 5.74
C ARG A 199 -3.98 -14.60 4.99
N ALA A 200 -2.85 -15.26 5.24
CA ALA A 200 -1.59 -14.85 4.63
C ALA A 200 -0.67 -16.05 4.36
N VAL A 201 0.31 -15.81 3.50
CA VAL A 201 1.50 -16.65 3.35
C VAL A 201 2.69 -15.78 3.72
N LEU A 202 3.33 -16.09 4.84
CA LEU A 202 4.55 -15.42 5.29
C LEU A 202 5.74 -16.14 4.66
N ARG A 203 6.66 -15.39 4.07
CA ARG A 203 7.89 -15.96 3.53
C ARG A 203 9.00 -15.83 4.57
N PRO A 204 9.93 -16.80 4.65
CA PRO A 204 11.10 -16.63 5.50
C PRO A 204 11.84 -15.35 5.13
N SER A 205 12.25 -14.58 6.13
CA SER A 205 13.18 -13.46 5.92
C SER A 205 14.47 -14.00 5.29
N ALA A 206 14.92 -13.39 4.22
CA ALA A 206 16.17 -13.75 3.56
C ALA A 206 17.38 -13.41 4.43
#